data_29a8a68d48d5ee33640658da1fd5e147
#
_entry.id   29a8a68d48d5ee33640658da1fd5e147
#
_cell.length_a   1.000
_cell.length_b   1.000
_cell.length_c   1.000
_cell.angle_alpha   90.00
_cell.angle_beta   90.00
_cell.angle_gamma   90.00
#
_symmetry.space_group_name_H-M   'P 1'
#
loop_
_entity.id
_entity.type
_entity.pdbx_description
1 polymer ?
#
loop_
_entity_poly.entity_id
_entity_poly.type
_entity_poly.pdbx_seq_one_letter_code
_entity_poly.pdbx_strand_id
1 'polypeptide(L)'
;MCIRDRDRPAEGVTPSGQKYTYSPNDASIGDVDGDGEYEIILKWDPSNAHDNAHDGYTGNVYFDCYRLTGEKLWRIDLGHNVRAGAHYTQFMVFDLDGDGKAEVVMKTSDGTKDGKGKIIGDAKADYREPGITDGNSHGNTPRNQGRILTGNEYLTVFNGLTGEAMKTIDYVPARGKLTDWGDNRANRSDRFLACVAYLDGVHPSVVMCRGYYTRTVLAAFDWDGKNLKQHWVFDSNNSGCEDYAGQGNHNLRVGDVDGDGCDEIMYGSCAIDHDGKGLYSTRMGHGDCLLYTSPSPRDPKTSR
;
A
#
# COMPACT_ATOMS: atom_id res chain seq x y z
N MET A 1 18.46 21.50 -11.90
CA MET A 1 17.63 21.77 -10.70
C MET A 1 17.01 20.45 -10.30
N CYS A 2 17.23 19.97 -9.08
CA CYS A 2 16.74 18.65 -8.68
C CYS A 2 15.22 18.71 -8.37
N ILE A 3 14.45 17.70 -8.75
CA ILE A 3 13.03 17.54 -8.38
C ILE A 3 12.82 17.78 -6.89
N ARG A 4 13.75 17.30 -6.06
CA ARG A 4 13.74 17.39 -4.61
C ARG A 4 13.52 18.80 -4.04
N ASP A 5 13.99 19.84 -4.70
CA ASP A 5 14.00 21.19 -4.13
C ASP A 5 12.87 22.08 -4.66
N ARG A 6 12.37 21.79 -5.88
CA ARG A 6 11.38 22.65 -6.54
C ARG A 6 9.94 22.36 -6.14
N ASP A 7 9.60 21.07 -5.97
CA ASP A 7 8.21 20.62 -5.82
C ASP A 7 7.92 19.99 -4.46
N ARG A 8 8.85 20.14 -3.50
CA ARG A 8 8.64 19.65 -2.13
C ARG A 8 7.32 20.21 -1.59
N PRO A 9 6.44 19.35 -1.01
CA PRO A 9 5.24 19.83 -0.33
C PRO A 9 5.59 20.82 0.78
N ALA A 10 4.68 21.78 1.01
CA ALA A 10 4.85 22.77 2.06
C ALA A 10 4.95 22.13 3.46
N GLU A 11 5.75 22.70 4.32
CA GLU A 11 5.82 22.33 5.73
C GLU A 11 4.44 22.47 6.39
N GLY A 12 4.17 21.63 7.38
CA GLY A 12 2.90 21.64 8.09
C GLY A 12 3.04 21.58 9.59
N VAL A 13 1.89 21.69 10.25
CA VAL A 13 1.77 21.57 11.71
C VAL A 13 0.61 20.64 12.00
N THR A 14 0.81 19.64 12.85
CA THR A 14 -0.24 18.71 13.28
C THR A 14 -1.25 19.40 14.21
N PRO A 15 -2.43 18.80 14.44
CA PRO A 15 -3.37 19.27 15.46
C PRO A 15 -2.77 19.40 16.88
N SER A 16 -1.74 18.62 17.18
CA SER A 16 -1.00 18.70 18.47
C SER A 16 0.13 19.74 18.48
N GLY A 17 0.30 20.52 17.41
CA GLY A 17 1.33 21.56 17.32
C GLY A 17 2.70 21.10 16.85
N GLN A 18 2.88 19.81 16.49
CA GLN A 18 4.14 19.30 15.97
C GLN A 18 4.38 19.79 14.55
N LYS A 19 5.50 20.46 14.30
CA LYS A 19 5.93 20.84 12.95
C LYS A 19 6.52 19.64 12.21
N TYR A 20 6.29 19.59 10.89
CA TYR A 20 6.87 18.57 10.02
C TYR A 20 7.20 19.14 8.64
N THR A 21 8.17 18.53 8.00
CA THR A 21 8.62 18.79 6.63
C THR A 21 8.40 17.57 5.77
N TYR A 22 8.80 17.59 4.50
CA TYR A 22 8.67 16.46 3.59
C TYR A 22 10.02 16.03 3.03
N SER A 23 10.14 14.73 2.77
CA SER A 23 11.24 14.15 2.02
C SER A 23 10.72 13.14 1.00
N PRO A 24 11.40 12.97 -0.16
CA PRO A 24 11.10 11.87 -1.06
C PRO A 24 11.38 10.55 -0.35
N ASN A 25 10.51 9.58 -0.59
CA ASN A 25 10.58 8.24 -0.02
C ASN A 25 10.63 7.20 -1.14
N ASP A 26 9.54 6.43 -1.36
CA ASP A 26 9.48 5.44 -2.42
C ASP A 26 9.19 6.06 -3.79
N ALA A 27 9.64 5.40 -4.84
CA ALA A 27 9.29 5.75 -6.21
C ALA A 27 9.00 4.49 -7.02
N SER A 28 8.12 4.62 -8.01
CA SER A 28 7.90 3.64 -9.06
C SER A 28 7.93 4.34 -10.41
N ILE A 29 8.09 3.57 -11.48
CA ILE A 29 8.13 4.09 -12.85
C ILE A 29 7.08 3.39 -13.71
N GLY A 30 6.58 4.10 -14.71
CA GLY A 30 5.69 3.56 -15.74
C GLY A 30 5.57 4.54 -16.89
N ASP A 31 5.33 4.03 -18.08
CA ASP A 31 4.96 4.83 -19.22
C ASP A 31 3.48 5.21 -19.06
N VAL A 32 3.21 6.47 -18.67
CA VAL A 32 1.84 6.89 -18.32
C VAL A 32 1.10 7.52 -19.52
N ASP A 33 1.80 7.84 -20.61
CA ASP A 33 1.20 8.45 -21.81
C ASP A 33 1.37 7.62 -23.08
N GLY A 34 2.11 6.52 -23.03
CA GLY A 34 2.28 5.58 -24.11
C GLY A 34 3.30 6.03 -25.17
N ASP A 35 4.24 6.91 -24.80
CA ASP A 35 5.26 7.43 -25.71
C ASP A 35 6.56 6.61 -25.73
N GLY A 36 6.67 5.60 -24.84
CA GLY A 36 7.81 4.71 -24.68
C GLY A 36 8.87 5.23 -23.73
N GLU A 37 8.73 6.43 -23.15
CA GLU A 37 9.54 6.93 -22.06
C GLU A 37 8.80 6.73 -20.72
N TYR A 38 9.54 6.50 -19.63
CA TYR A 38 8.92 6.29 -18.32
C TYR A 38 8.82 7.59 -17.54
N GLU A 39 7.67 7.79 -16.89
CA GLU A 39 7.50 8.77 -15.83
C GLU A 39 7.84 8.19 -14.46
N ILE A 40 8.18 9.09 -13.54
CA ILE A 40 8.48 8.77 -12.15
C ILE A 40 7.30 9.15 -11.28
N ILE A 41 6.70 8.19 -10.61
CA ILE A 41 5.71 8.40 -9.54
C ILE A 41 6.45 8.37 -8.22
N LEU A 42 6.56 9.55 -7.57
CA LEU A 42 7.33 9.78 -6.36
C LEU A 42 6.40 9.99 -5.15
N LYS A 43 6.61 9.19 -4.12
CA LYS A 43 5.95 9.37 -2.82
C LYS A 43 6.72 10.36 -1.96
N TRP A 44 6.01 11.31 -1.37
CA TRP A 44 6.51 12.24 -0.37
C TRP A 44 6.00 11.86 1.01
N ASP A 45 6.91 11.54 1.92
CA ASP A 45 6.58 11.26 3.32
C ASP A 45 6.85 12.48 4.21
N PRO A 46 5.94 12.76 5.16
CA PRO A 46 6.20 13.77 6.18
C PRO A 46 7.25 13.27 7.18
N SER A 47 8.07 14.18 7.70
CA SER A 47 9.13 13.85 8.66
C SER A 47 8.61 13.28 9.99
N ASN A 48 7.32 13.40 10.25
CA ASN A 48 6.62 12.83 11.39
C ASN A 48 5.80 11.58 11.02
N ALA A 49 6.19 10.85 9.98
CA ALA A 49 5.68 9.53 9.70
C ALA A 49 5.95 8.57 10.86
N HIS A 50 5.02 7.67 11.16
CA HIS A 50 5.10 6.75 12.29
C HIS A 50 4.97 5.29 11.85
N ASP A 51 5.71 4.40 12.51
CA ASP A 51 5.40 2.97 12.47
C ASP A 51 4.02 2.70 13.12
N ASN A 52 3.39 1.62 12.70
CA ASN A 52 2.09 1.19 13.21
C ASN A 52 2.07 0.96 14.74
N ALA A 53 3.21 0.68 15.36
CA ALA A 53 3.32 0.53 16.80
C ALA A 53 3.22 1.86 17.57
N HIS A 54 3.51 3.00 16.93
CA HIS A 54 3.61 4.30 17.57
C HIS A 54 2.35 5.13 17.42
N ASP A 55 2.03 5.94 18.43
CA ASP A 55 0.96 6.94 18.41
C ASP A 55 1.49 8.29 17.93
N GLY A 56 0.61 9.19 17.50
CA GLY A 56 0.92 10.53 17.04
C GLY A 56 0.27 10.84 15.69
N TYR A 57 -0.07 12.11 15.49
CA TYR A 57 -0.53 12.60 14.19
C TYR A 57 0.60 12.56 13.17
N THR A 58 0.27 12.29 11.92
CA THR A 58 1.18 12.42 10.77
C THR A 58 0.70 13.54 9.84
N GLY A 59 1.60 14.09 9.05
CA GLY A 59 1.24 14.85 7.87
C GLY A 59 0.60 13.95 6.80
N ASN A 60 0.01 14.56 5.77
CA ASN A 60 -0.52 13.82 4.62
C ASN A 60 0.61 13.19 3.81
N VAL A 61 0.32 12.11 3.12
CA VAL A 61 1.22 11.55 2.09
C VAL A 61 0.81 12.11 0.74
N TYR A 62 1.79 12.52 -0.06
CA TYR A 62 1.58 12.97 -1.42
C TYR A 62 2.25 12.03 -2.42
N PHE A 63 1.65 11.92 -3.59
CA PHE A 63 2.26 11.29 -4.76
C PHE A 63 2.33 12.30 -5.89
N ASP A 64 3.50 12.46 -6.48
CA ASP A 64 3.74 13.31 -7.64
C ASP A 64 4.16 12.47 -8.83
N CYS A 65 3.69 12.81 -10.02
CA CYS A 65 4.20 12.26 -11.27
C CYS A 65 5.10 13.26 -11.96
N TYR A 66 6.25 12.80 -12.44
CA TYR A 66 7.24 13.60 -13.13
C TYR A 66 7.71 12.95 -14.42
N ARG A 67 7.85 13.74 -15.47
CA ARG A 67 8.66 13.35 -16.63
C ARG A 67 10.15 13.30 -16.25
N LEU A 68 10.95 12.57 -17.00
CA LEU A 68 12.41 12.54 -16.81
C LEU A 68 13.06 13.93 -16.99
N THR A 69 12.40 14.84 -17.69
CA THR A 69 12.79 16.26 -17.78
C THR A 69 12.67 17.03 -16.47
N GLY A 70 11.98 16.45 -15.47
CA GLY A 70 11.65 17.09 -14.20
C GLY A 70 10.37 17.92 -14.24
N GLU A 71 9.59 17.86 -15.31
CA GLU A 71 8.25 18.44 -15.37
C GLU A 71 7.30 17.64 -14.48
N LYS A 72 6.59 18.32 -13.57
CA LYS A 72 5.55 17.72 -12.75
C LYS A 72 4.22 17.71 -13.49
N LEU A 73 3.65 16.54 -13.68
CA LEU A 73 2.35 16.35 -14.35
C LEU A 73 1.19 16.57 -13.39
N TRP A 74 1.25 15.95 -12.19
CA TRP A 74 0.18 16.05 -11.21
C TRP A 74 0.69 15.79 -9.78
N ARG A 75 -0.19 16.06 -8.81
CA ARG A 75 -0.05 15.66 -7.40
C ARG A 75 -1.35 15.09 -6.88
N ILE A 76 -1.29 13.92 -6.26
CA ILE A 76 -2.36 13.32 -5.45
C ILE A 76 -2.05 13.58 -3.98
N ASP A 77 -3.05 14.04 -3.21
CA ASP A 77 -3.00 14.20 -1.75
C ASP A 77 -3.87 13.11 -1.11
N LEU A 78 -3.28 12.17 -0.38
CA LEU A 78 -4.05 11.11 0.27
C LEU A 78 -4.93 11.61 1.42
N GLY A 79 -4.74 12.85 1.85
CA GLY A 79 -5.51 13.43 2.94
C GLY A 79 -5.09 12.92 4.32
N HIS A 80 -5.73 13.45 5.35
CA HIS A 80 -5.38 13.13 6.74
C HIS A 80 -5.99 11.83 7.27
N ASN A 81 -6.90 11.20 6.51
CA ASN A 81 -7.50 9.91 6.84
C ASN A 81 -6.68 8.70 6.35
N VAL A 82 -5.54 8.95 5.72
CA VAL A 82 -4.51 7.95 5.43
C VAL A 82 -3.26 8.32 6.20
N ARG A 83 -2.87 7.49 7.16
CA ARG A 83 -1.70 7.73 8.02
C ARG A 83 -0.40 7.53 7.24
N ALA A 84 0.63 8.31 7.56
CA ALA A 84 1.96 8.16 6.97
C ALA A 84 2.85 7.20 7.78
N GLY A 85 3.57 6.34 7.08
CA GLY A 85 4.52 5.38 7.62
C GLY A 85 4.76 4.22 6.65
N ALA A 86 5.73 3.39 6.96
CA ALA A 86 6.25 2.36 6.05
C ALA A 86 5.20 1.33 5.57
N HIS A 87 4.11 1.13 6.32
CA HIS A 87 3.16 0.06 6.06
C HIS A 87 1.77 0.52 5.61
N TYR A 88 1.55 1.84 5.44
CA TYR A 88 0.21 2.37 5.19
C TYR A 88 -0.11 2.65 3.73
N THR A 89 0.89 2.94 2.89
CA THR A 89 0.71 3.61 1.60
C THR A 89 1.46 2.89 0.48
N GLN A 90 1.16 1.60 0.29
CA GLN A 90 1.62 0.84 -0.88
C GLN A 90 0.90 1.34 -2.13
N PHE A 91 1.63 1.36 -3.25
CA PHE A 91 1.09 1.75 -4.54
C PHE A 91 1.74 0.93 -5.66
N MET A 92 1.01 0.73 -6.73
CA MET A 92 1.47 0.07 -7.94
C MET A 92 1.34 1.02 -9.12
N VAL A 93 2.28 0.93 -10.05
CA VAL A 93 2.29 1.65 -11.33
C VAL A 93 2.49 0.59 -12.40
N PHE A 94 1.48 0.35 -13.20
CA PHE A 94 1.51 -0.71 -14.21
C PHE A 94 0.44 -0.47 -15.28
N ASP A 95 0.70 -0.89 -16.51
CA ASP A 95 -0.31 -0.99 -17.58
C ASP A 95 -1.22 -2.20 -17.28
N LEU A 96 -2.34 -1.94 -16.62
CA LEU A 96 -3.21 -2.98 -16.08
C LEU A 96 -4.26 -3.50 -17.07
N ASP A 97 -4.56 -2.74 -18.12
CA ASP A 97 -5.53 -3.15 -19.14
C ASP A 97 -4.90 -3.41 -20.52
N GLY A 98 -3.57 -3.26 -20.61
CA GLY A 98 -2.82 -3.56 -21.83
C GLY A 98 -2.96 -2.51 -22.94
N ASP A 99 -3.35 -1.27 -22.60
CA ASP A 99 -3.51 -0.18 -23.59
C ASP A 99 -2.18 0.54 -23.89
N GLY A 100 -1.09 0.16 -23.23
CA GLY A 100 0.24 0.73 -23.36
C GLY A 100 0.48 1.93 -22.44
N LYS A 101 -0.42 2.22 -21.48
CA LYS A 101 -0.30 3.31 -20.52
C LYS A 101 -0.51 2.82 -19.12
N ALA A 102 0.43 3.16 -18.23
CA ALA A 102 0.35 2.71 -16.86
C ALA A 102 -0.72 3.46 -16.05
N GLU A 103 -1.50 2.73 -15.28
CA GLU A 103 -2.32 3.22 -14.18
C GLU A 103 -1.51 3.32 -12.89
N VAL A 104 -2.07 4.10 -11.94
CA VAL A 104 -1.60 4.11 -10.55
C VAL A 104 -2.70 3.61 -9.63
N VAL A 105 -2.39 2.58 -8.84
CA VAL A 105 -3.38 1.98 -7.91
C VAL A 105 -2.88 2.06 -6.49
N MET A 106 -3.73 2.53 -5.59
CA MET A 106 -3.41 2.62 -4.17
C MET A 106 -4.64 2.68 -3.27
N LYS A 107 -4.41 2.43 -1.99
CA LYS A 107 -5.42 2.64 -0.95
C LYS A 107 -5.65 4.14 -0.75
N THR A 108 -6.93 4.54 -0.70
CA THR A 108 -7.38 5.90 -0.42
C THR A 108 -8.41 5.92 0.72
N SER A 109 -8.88 7.09 1.09
CA SER A 109 -9.93 7.28 2.10
C SER A 109 -10.72 8.55 1.78
N ASP A 110 -11.72 8.85 2.60
CA ASP A 110 -12.43 10.13 2.55
C ASP A 110 -11.46 11.31 2.67
N GLY A 111 -11.64 12.33 1.84
CA GLY A 111 -10.78 13.50 1.79
C GLY A 111 -9.53 13.37 0.92
N THR A 112 -9.26 12.19 0.31
CA THR A 112 -8.21 12.06 -0.71
C THR A 112 -8.54 12.97 -1.90
N LYS A 113 -7.55 13.75 -2.36
CA LYS A 113 -7.67 14.63 -3.52
C LYS A 113 -6.85 14.08 -4.67
N ASP A 114 -7.50 13.84 -5.80
CA ASP A 114 -6.86 13.34 -7.01
C ASP A 114 -6.03 14.41 -7.75
N GLY A 115 -5.36 14.02 -8.83
CA GLY A 115 -4.49 14.89 -9.63
C GLY A 115 -5.22 16.05 -10.33
N LYS A 116 -6.54 16.00 -10.43
CA LYS A 116 -7.40 17.08 -10.95
C LYS A 116 -8.01 17.95 -9.85
N GLY A 117 -7.74 17.63 -8.58
CA GLY A 117 -8.27 18.36 -7.43
C GLY A 117 -9.65 17.88 -6.97
N LYS A 118 -10.21 16.80 -7.55
CA LYS A 118 -11.47 16.20 -7.13
C LYS A 118 -11.27 15.40 -5.85
N ILE A 119 -12.21 15.52 -4.93
CA ILE A 119 -12.15 14.81 -3.65
C ILE A 119 -12.90 13.48 -3.74
N ILE A 120 -12.26 12.42 -3.24
CA ILE A 120 -12.84 11.09 -3.08
C ILE A 120 -13.58 11.07 -1.74
N GLY A 121 -14.83 10.59 -1.76
CA GLY A 121 -15.67 10.45 -0.58
C GLY A 121 -16.04 11.77 0.08
N ASP A 122 -16.10 11.78 1.41
CA ASP A 122 -16.48 12.96 2.20
C ASP A 122 -15.27 13.87 2.50
N ALA A 123 -15.29 15.08 1.96
CA ALA A 123 -14.25 16.10 2.17
C ALA A 123 -14.12 16.58 3.63
N LYS A 124 -15.14 16.35 4.46
CA LYS A 124 -15.19 16.83 5.85
C LYS A 124 -14.89 15.75 6.88
N ALA A 125 -14.77 14.50 6.45
CA ALA A 125 -14.48 13.39 7.34
C ALA A 125 -13.09 13.54 7.98
N ASP A 126 -13.03 13.33 9.29
CA ASP A 126 -11.78 13.23 10.05
C ASP A 126 -11.89 12.03 11.00
N TYR A 127 -11.14 10.98 10.69
CA TYR A 127 -11.14 9.71 11.43
C TYR A 127 -9.97 9.59 12.38
N ARG A 128 -9.16 10.65 12.53
CA ARG A 128 -7.99 10.63 13.41
C ARG A 128 -8.42 10.67 14.86
N GLU A 129 -8.00 9.69 15.62
CA GLU A 129 -8.24 9.66 17.06
C GLU A 129 -7.59 10.86 17.75
N PRO A 130 -8.30 11.59 18.64
CA PRO A 130 -7.71 12.70 19.38
C PRO A 130 -6.70 12.25 20.44
N GLY A 131 -6.76 10.95 20.81
CA GLY A 131 -5.94 10.34 21.83
C GLY A 131 -6.59 10.35 23.22
N ILE A 132 -6.12 9.43 24.06
CA ILE A 132 -6.61 9.22 25.43
C ILE A 132 -5.46 9.51 26.39
N THR A 133 -5.67 10.45 27.32
CA THR A 133 -4.73 10.77 28.40
C THR A 133 -5.12 9.97 29.66
N ASP A 134 -4.60 8.76 29.77
CA ASP A 134 -4.95 7.82 30.87
C ASP A 134 -3.72 7.33 31.66
N GLY A 135 -2.58 7.99 31.52
CA GLY A 135 -1.31 7.60 32.14
C GLY A 135 -0.57 6.46 31.42
N ASN A 136 -1.14 5.87 30.39
CA ASN A 136 -0.54 4.79 29.56
C ASN A 136 0.04 5.33 28.25
N SER A 137 0.32 6.62 28.17
CA SER A 137 0.91 7.27 27.00
C SER A 137 2.40 6.94 26.90
N HIS A 138 2.90 6.74 25.67
CA HIS A 138 4.34 6.69 25.40
C HIS A 138 4.93 8.11 25.42
N GLY A 139 5.61 8.44 26.48
CA GLY A 139 6.12 9.80 26.69
C GLY A 139 4.96 10.81 26.82
N ASN A 140 5.02 11.91 26.07
CA ASN A 140 4.00 12.97 26.08
C ASN A 140 2.89 12.76 25.04
N THR A 141 2.89 11.67 24.27
CA THR A 141 1.89 11.40 23.24
C THR A 141 0.73 10.63 23.81
N PRO A 142 -0.51 11.15 23.77
CA PRO A 142 -1.69 10.43 24.21
C PRO A 142 -1.88 9.10 23.48
N ARG A 143 -2.34 8.07 24.20
CA ARG A 143 -2.59 6.75 23.62
C ARG A 143 -3.61 6.85 22.48
N ASN A 144 -3.34 6.19 21.36
CA ASN A 144 -4.12 6.19 20.12
C ASN A 144 -4.16 7.53 19.36
N GLN A 145 -3.49 8.58 19.81
CA GLN A 145 -3.49 9.85 19.11
C GLN A 145 -3.06 9.68 17.65
N GLY A 146 -3.81 10.28 16.72
CA GLY A 146 -3.53 10.27 15.29
C GLY A 146 -3.72 8.91 14.60
N ARG A 147 -4.21 7.88 15.30
CA ARG A 147 -4.57 6.60 14.67
C ARG A 147 -5.89 6.72 13.94
N ILE A 148 -6.06 5.90 12.92
CA ILE A 148 -7.30 5.76 12.15
C ILE A 148 -7.91 4.41 12.52
N LEU A 149 -8.79 4.39 13.51
CA LEU A 149 -9.39 3.15 14.04
C LEU A 149 -10.72 2.80 13.37
N THR A 150 -11.33 3.77 12.71
CA THR A 150 -12.63 3.66 12.03
C THR A 150 -12.59 4.42 10.71
N GLY A 151 -13.72 4.45 9.99
CA GLY A 151 -13.88 5.23 8.78
C GLY A 151 -13.70 4.43 7.50
N ASN A 152 -14.01 5.09 6.40
CA ASN A 152 -14.02 4.47 5.09
C ASN A 152 -12.60 4.30 4.54
N GLU A 153 -12.37 3.17 3.91
CA GLU A 153 -11.15 2.86 3.17
C GLU A 153 -11.55 2.42 1.77
N TYR A 154 -10.83 2.90 0.79
CA TYR A 154 -11.09 2.61 -0.62
C TYR A 154 -9.85 2.09 -1.32
N LEU A 155 -10.05 1.38 -2.42
CA LEU A 155 -9.05 1.09 -3.44
C LEU A 155 -9.39 1.93 -4.67
N THR A 156 -8.45 2.75 -5.13
CA THR A 156 -8.65 3.64 -6.26
C THR A 156 -7.63 3.38 -7.35
N VAL A 157 -8.12 3.28 -8.58
CA VAL A 157 -7.34 3.31 -9.82
C VAL A 157 -7.34 4.73 -10.34
N PHE A 158 -6.16 5.27 -10.58
CA PHE A 158 -5.92 6.60 -11.14
C PHE A 158 -5.35 6.49 -12.55
N ASN A 159 -5.74 7.38 -13.43
CA ASN A 159 -5.11 7.55 -14.72
C ASN A 159 -3.66 8.03 -14.51
N GLY A 160 -2.70 7.32 -15.07
CA GLY A 160 -1.28 7.60 -14.86
C GLY A 160 -0.84 8.98 -15.37
N LEU A 161 -1.37 9.42 -16.51
CA LEU A 161 -1.00 10.70 -17.13
C LEU A 161 -1.58 11.91 -16.36
N THR A 162 -2.78 11.78 -15.81
CA THR A 162 -3.52 12.93 -15.25
C THR A 162 -3.67 12.89 -13.74
N GLY A 163 -3.45 11.75 -13.11
CA GLY A 163 -3.73 11.52 -11.69
C GLY A 163 -5.22 11.56 -11.34
N GLU A 164 -6.13 11.59 -12.34
CA GLU A 164 -7.58 11.58 -12.11
C GLU A 164 -8.05 10.22 -11.62
N ALA A 165 -8.90 10.19 -10.60
CA ALA A 165 -9.51 8.96 -10.10
C ALA A 165 -10.49 8.39 -11.15
N MET A 166 -10.14 7.25 -11.76
CA MET A 166 -10.96 6.55 -12.76
C MET A 166 -12.00 5.68 -12.10
N LYS A 167 -11.61 4.92 -11.06
CA LYS A 167 -12.49 4.02 -10.32
C LYS A 167 -12.09 3.96 -8.87
N THR A 168 -13.09 4.03 -7.99
CA THR A 168 -12.95 3.83 -6.55
C THR A 168 -13.95 2.79 -6.11
N ILE A 169 -13.50 1.80 -5.35
CA ILE A 169 -14.31 0.77 -4.70
C ILE A 169 -13.97 0.72 -3.20
N ASP A 170 -14.82 0.11 -2.39
CA ASP A 170 -14.49 -0.17 -0.99
C ASP A 170 -13.24 -1.05 -0.93
N TYR A 171 -12.38 -0.79 0.05
CA TYR A 171 -11.15 -1.57 0.21
C TYR A 171 -11.46 -2.99 0.70
N VAL A 172 -10.96 -3.98 -0.02
CA VAL A 172 -11.03 -5.39 0.38
C VAL A 172 -9.61 -5.87 0.64
N PRO A 173 -9.34 -6.48 1.79
CA PRO A 173 -10.27 -6.78 2.89
C PRO A 173 -10.61 -5.55 3.74
N ALA A 174 -11.88 -5.42 4.11
CA ALA A 174 -12.31 -4.35 5.02
C ALA A 174 -11.62 -4.47 6.39
N ARG A 175 -11.42 -3.33 7.08
CA ARG A 175 -10.84 -3.31 8.43
C ARG A 175 -11.65 -4.17 9.41
N GLY A 176 -12.96 -4.10 9.38
CA GLY A 176 -13.83 -4.83 10.30
C GLY A 176 -13.53 -4.50 11.76
N LYS A 177 -13.60 -5.50 12.63
CA LYS A 177 -13.22 -5.37 14.04
C LYS A 177 -11.70 -5.49 14.17
N LEU A 178 -11.06 -4.52 14.81
CA LEU A 178 -9.61 -4.51 15.01
C LEU A 178 -9.11 -5.75 15.76
N THR A 179 -9.90 -6.25 16.72
CA THR A 179 -9.57 -7.46 17.48
C THR A 179 -9.44 -8.71 16.63
N ASP A 180 -10.10 -8.77 15.48
CA ASP A 180 -9.99 -9.89 14.54
C ASP A 180 -8.61 -9.94 13.85
N TRP A 181 -7.83 -8.84 13.97
CA TRP A 181 -6.45 -8.72 13.51
C TRP A 181 -5.41 -8.90 14.62
N GLY A 182 -5.86 -9.15 15.88
CA GLY A 182 -4.99 -9.44 17.02
C GLY A 182 -4.66 -8.26 17.92
N ASP A 183 -5.18 -7.04 17.66
CA ASP A 183 -5.09 -5.90 18.57
C ASP A 183 -6.31 -4.96 18.43
N ASN A 184 -6.37 -3.93 19.25
CA ASN A 184 -7.45 -2.92 19.22
C ASN A 184 -6.94 -1.51 18.87
N ARG A 185 -5.73 -1.40 18.31
CA ARG A 185 -5.02 -0.14 18.03
C ARG A 185 -4.64 0.02 16.56
N ALA A 186 -5.15 -0.84 15.68
CA ALA A 186 -4.81 -0.90 14.27
C ALA A 186 -3.32 -1.15 13.97
N ASN A 187 -2.53 -1.66 14.92
CA ASN A 187 -1.14 -2.00 14.67
C ASN A 187 -1.01 -3.22 13.73
N ARG A 188 -1.92 -4.20 13.87
CA ARG A 188 -1.93 -5.42 13.04
C ARG A 188 -2.76 -5.25 11.77
N SER A 189 -3.91 -4.58 11.86
CA SER A 189 -4.80 -4.36 10.70
C SER A 189 -4.23 -3.41 9.66
N ASP A 190 -3.40 -2.43 10.05
CA ASP A 190 -2.89 -1.41 9.13
C ASP A 190 -1.50 -1.75 8.59
N ARG A 191 -1.28 -3.04 8.33
CA ARG A 191 -0.10 -3.60 7.69
C ARG A 191 -0.45 -4.03 6.29
N PHE A 192 -0.12 -3.19 5.30
CA PHE A 192 -0.49 -3.38 3.90
C PHE A 192 0.75 -3.78 3.09
N LEU A 193 0.53 -4.68 2.14
CA LEU A 193 1.44 -4.97 1.04
C LEU A 193 0.63 -5.00 -0.25
N ALA A 194 1.29 -4.88 -1.39
CA ALA A 194 0.64 -4.96 -2.69
C ALA A 194 1.63 -5.44 -3.76
N CYS A 195 1.08 -6.04 -4.80
CA CYS A 195 1.83 -6.42 -6.00
C CYS A 195 0.93 -6.40 -7.23
N VAL A 196 1.57 -6.52 -8.40
CA VAL A 196 0.95 -6.93 -9.65
C VAL A 196 1.42 -8.34 -9.95
N ALA A 197 0.50 -9.22 -10.37
CA ALA A 197 0.78 -10.63 -10.67
C ALA A 197 0.00 -11.06 -11.92
N TYR A 198 0.58 -11.94 -12.72
CA TYR A 198 -0.07 -12.55 -13.88
C TYR A 198 -0.77 -13.85 -13.45
N LEU A 199 -1.94 -13.70 -12.78
CA LEU A 199 -2.67 -14.82 -12.18
C LEU A 199 -3.31 -15.78 -13.20
N ASP A 200 -3.47 -15.35 -14.44
CA ASP A 200 -3.90 -16.20 -15.56
C ASP A 200 -2.78 -16.44 -16.59
N GLY A 201 -1.55 -16.04 -16.25
CA GLY A 201 -0.38 -16.12 -17.10
C GLY A 201 -0.33 -15.11 -18.25
N VAL A 202 -1.34 -14.25 -18.41
CA VAL A 202 -1.46 -13.34 -19.58
C VAL A 202 -1.77 -11.90 -19.16
N HIS A 203 -2.73 -11.70 -18.24
CA HIS A 203 -3.21 -10.37 -17.87
C HIS A 203 -2.73 -10.00 -16.45
N PRO A 204 -2.30 -8.77 -16.23
CA PRO A 204 -1.87 -8.32 -14.90
C PRO A 204 -3.08 -8.12 -13.98
N SER A 205 -3.00 -8.68 -12.78
CA SER A 205 -3.96 -8.48 -11.70
C SER A 205 -3.32 -7.67 -10.56
N VAL A 206 -4.10 -6.81 -9.92
CA VAL A 206 -3.68 -6.09 -8.72
C VAL A 206 -3.97 -6.95 -7.50
N VAL A 207 -2.99 -7.22 -6.65
CA VAL A 207 -3.17 -7.95 -5.39
C VAL A 207 -2.92 -7.00 -4.22
N MET A 208 -3.95 -6.79 -3.41
CA MET A 208 -3.92 -5.97 -2.21
C MET A 208 -3.92 -6.86 -0.97
N CYS A 209 -2.97 -6.64 -0.06
CA CYS A 209 -2.79 -7.47 1.10
C CYS A 209 -2.99 -6.66 2.38
N ARG A 210 -3.58 -7.29 3.41
CA ARG A 210 -3.74 -6.71 4.74
C ARG A 210 -3.39 -7.73 5.81
N GLY A 211 -2.54 -7.32 6.76
CA GLY A 211 -2.09 -8.15 7.86
C GLY A 211 -1.00 -9.15 7.47
N TYR A 212 -0.10 -9.46 8.39
CA TYR A 212 0.94 -10.48 8.20
C TYR A 212 1.52 -11.01 9.52
N TYR A 213 1.16 -10.42 10.66
CA TYR A 213 1.60 -10.90 11.97
C TYR A 213 0.63 -11.89 12.61
N THR A 214 -0.63 -11.86 12.17
CA THR A 214 -1.73 -12.69 12.67
C THR A 214 -2.61 -13.07 11.50
N ARG A 215 -3.87 -12.60 11.45
CA ARG A 215 -4.71 -12.75 10.26
C ARG A 215 -4.01 -12.17 9.04
N THR A 216 -4.05 -12.91 7.94
CA THR A 216 -3.46 -12.57 6.65
C THR A 216 -4.56 -12.63 5.61
N VAL A 217 -4.78 -11.54 4.87
CA VAL A 217 -5.78 -11.49 3.81
C VAL A 217 -5.14 -10.89 2.57
N LEU A 218 -5.33 -11.57 1.42
CA LEU A 218 -4.96 -11.10 0.10
C LEU A 218 -6.21 -11.03 -0.75
N ALA A 219 -6.37 -9.97 -1.52
CA ALA A 219 -7.48 -9.80 -2.46
C ALA A 219 -6.95 -9.42 -3.84
N ALA A 220 -7.31 -10.18 -4.86
CA ALA A 220 -6.92 -9.93 -6.24
C ALA A 220 -8.05 -9.24 -7.01
N PHE A 221 -7.66 -8.35 -7.93
CA PHE A 221 -8.55 -7.55 -8.76
C PHE A 221 -8.03 -7.46 -10.18
N ASP A 222 -8.93 -7.53 -11.14
CA ASP A 222 -8.66 -7.33 -12.56
C ASP A 222 -9.20 -5.95 -12.99
N TRP A 223 -8.41 -5.22 -13.77
CA TRP A 223 -8.79 -3.93 -14.33
C TRP A 223 -9.13 -4.08 -15.82
N ASP A 224 -10.28 -3.59 -16.28
CA ASP A 224 -10.72 -3.66 -17.68
C ASP A 224 -10.77 -2.28 -18.37
N GLY A 225 -10.00 -1.30 -17.87
CA GLY A 225 -9.99 0.09 -18.34
C GLY A 225 -11.15 0.93 -17.79
N LYS A 226 -12.10 0.31 -17.09
CA LYS A 226 -13.28 0.98 -16.55
C LYS A 226 -13.73 0.46 -15.18
N ASN A 227 -13.61 -0.84 -14.97
CA ASN A 227 -14.09 -1.50 -13.76
C ASN A 227 -12.95 -2.29 -13.11
N LEU A 228 -12.85 -2.15 -11.81
CA LEU A 228 -11.99 -2.98 -10.97
C LEU A 228 -12.86 -4.12 -10.42
N LYS A 229 -12.62 -5.33 -10.91
CA LYS A 229 -13.40 -6.53 -10.56
C LYS A 229 -12.61 -7.40 -9.61
N GLN A 230 -13.21 -7.76 -8.47
CA GLN A 230 -12.58 -8.73 -7.56
C GLN A 230 -12.50 -10.10 -8.24
N HIS A 231 -11.29 -10.65 -8.31
CA HIS A 231 -11.03 -12.00 -8.83
C HIS A 231 -11.25 -13.04 -7.71
N TRP A 232 -10.45 -12.95 -6.63
CA TRP A 232 -10.57 -13.80 -5.45
C TRP A 232 -10.17 -13.06 -4.16
N VAL A 233 -10.49 -13.68 -3.02
CA VAL A 233 -10.00 -13.27 -1.70
C VAL A 233 -9.53 -14.49 -0.94
N PHE A 234 -8.26 -14.49 -0.52
CA PHE A 234 -7.69 -15.42 0.44
C PHE A 234 -7.78 -14.82 1.85
N ASP A 235 -8.21 -15.59 2.83
CA ASP A 235 -8.25 -15.18 4.24
C ASP A 235 -7.82 -16.34 5.13
N SER A 236 -6.77 -16.13 5.93
CA SER A 236 -6.25 -17.13 6.86
C SER A 236 -7.22 -17.50 8.00
N ASN A 237 -8.30 -16.75 8.19
CA ASN A 237 -9.38 -17.09 9.12
C ASN A 237 -10.40 -18.07 8.53
N ASN A 238 -10.33 -18.39 7.24
CA ASN A 238 -11.18 -19.41 6.64
C ASN A 238 -10.74 -20.80 7.11
N SER A 239 -11.72 -21.70 7.24
CA SER A 239 -11.45 -23.11 7.62
C SER A 239 -10.46 -23.76 6.66
N GLY A 240 -9.40 -24.34 7.20
CA GLY A 240 -8.31 -24.97 6.42
C GLY A 240 -7.19 -24.01 5.99
N CYS A 241 -7.30 -22.72 6.32
CA CYS A 241 -6.28 -21.71 6.02
C CYS A 241 -5.51 -21.21 7.27
N GLU A 242 -5.75 -21.83 8.44
CA GLU A 242 -5.20 -21.37 9.73
C GLU A 242 -3.66 -21.38 9.76
N ASP A 243 -3.04 -22.29 9.04
CA ASP A 243 -1.59 -22.43 8.94
C ASP A 243 -0.90 -21.27 8.21
N TYR A 244 -1.66 -20.41 7.54
CA TYR A 244 -1.17 -19.23 6.83
C TYR A 244 -1.18 -17.96 7.70
N ALA A 245 -1.83 -18.01 8.86
CA ALA A 245 -1.85 -16.91 9.80
C ALA A 245 -0.46 -16.62 10.35
N GLY A 246 -0.05 -15.36 10.35
CA GLY A 246 1.24 -14.94 10.92
C GLY A 246 2.47 -15.36 10.14
N GLN A 247 2.33 -15.74 8.86
CA GLN A 247 3.44 -16.18 8.01
C GLN A 247 4.02 -15.06 7.14
N GLY A 248 3.34 -13.92 6.99
CA GLY A 248 3.79 -12.84 6.12
C GLY A 248 5.04 -12.12 6.62
N ASN A 249 5.78 -11.51 5.69
CA ASN A 249 6.96 -10.68 5.95
C ASN A 249 6.64 -9.19 5.71
N HIS A 250 7.64 -8.33 5.85
CA HIS A 250 7.53 -6.90 5.48
C HIS A 250 7.57 -6.64 3.98
N ASN A 251 7.77 -7.66 3.17
CA ASN A 251 7.68 -7.63 1.72
C ASN A 251 7.05 -8.91 1.20
N LEU A 252 6.66 -8.90 -0.07
CA LEU A 252 6.21 -10.07 -0.81
C LEU A 252 6.99 -10.19 -2.13
N ARG A 253 6.86 -11.35 -2.76
CA ARG A 253 7.39 -11.62 -4.10
C ARG A 253 6.33 -12.31 -4.93
N VAL A 254 6.48 -12.19 -6.24
CA VAL A 254 5.58 -12.77 -7.25
C VAL A 254 6.43 -13.59 -8.22
N GLY A 255 5.90 -14.69 -8.68
CA GLY A 255 6.52 -15.52 -9.73
C GLY A 255 5.89 -16.90 -9.82
N ASP A 256 5.97 -17.49 -10.99
CA ASP A 256 5.57 -18.87 -11.26
C ASP A 256 6.54 -19.83 -10.54
N VAL A 257 6.13 -20.37 -9.39
CA VAL A 257 6.99 -21.21 -8.55
C VAL A 257 6.69 -22.70 -8.70
N ASP A 258 5.58 -23.08 -9.31
CA ASP A 258 5.22 -24.49 -9.56
C ASP A 258 5.29 -24.88 -11.04
N GLY A 259 5.49 -23.91 -11.94
CA GLY A 259 5.76 -24.13 -13.36
C GLY A 259 4.49 -24.30 -14.19
N ASP A 260 3.36 -23.78 -13.75
CA ASP A 260 2.09 -23.86 -14.45
C ASP A 260 1.82 -22.71 -15.43
N GLY A 261 2.67 -21.66 -15.39
CA GLY A 261 2.61 -20.48 -16.25
C GLY A 261 1.84 -19.32 -15.67
N CYS A 262 1.35 -19.43 -14.44
CA CYS A 262 0.71 -18.35 -13.69
C CYS A 262 1.60 -17.90 -12.53
N ASP A 263 1.35 -16.72 -11.99
CA ASP A 263 2.15 -16.20 -10.88
C ASP A 263 1.52 -16.56 -9.53
N GLU A 264 2.34 -17.07 -8.58
CA GLU A 264 2.01 -17.19 -7.16
C GLU A 264 2.47 -15.98 -6.38
N ILE A 265 1.84 -15.78 -5.22
CA ILE A 265 2.21 -14.73 -4.27
C ILE A 265 2.97 -15.34 -3.10
N MET A 266 4.29 -15.18 -3.08
CA MET A 266 5.12 -15.58 -1.94
C MET A 266 4.99 -14.55 -0.83
N TYR A 267 4.20 -14.87 0.17
CA TYR A 267 3.84 -13.99 1.28
C TYR A 267 4.61 -14.36 2.56
N GLY A 268 5.92 -14.16 2.51
CA GLY A 268 6.82 -14.51 3.60
C GLY A 268 7.07 -16.01 3.70
N SER A 269 6.64 -16.63 4.80
CA SER A 269 6.82 -18.06 5.05
C SER A 269 5.71 -18.93 4.47
N CYS A 270 4.89 -18.38 3.57
CA CYS A 270 3.85 -19.10 2.82
C CYS A 270 3.73 -18.57 1.38
N ALA A 271 3.05 -19.33 0.54
CA ALA A 271 2.66 -18.91 -0.80
C ALA A 271 1.16 -19.13 -1.02
N ILE A 272 0.56 -18.20 -1.73
CA ILE A 272 -0.82 -18.24 -2.19
C ILE A 272 -0.78 -18.44 -3.69
N ASP A 273 -1.49 -19.45 -4.15
CA ASP A 273 -1.61 -19.86 -5.53
C ASP A 273 -2.37 -18.83 -6.36
N HIS A 274 -2.16 -18.85 -7.68
CA HIS A 274 -2.81 -17.96 -8.65
C HIS A 274 -4.34 -17.97 -8.54
N ASP A 275 -4.94 -19.09 -8.12
CA ASP A 275 -6.41 -19.25 -7.95
C ASP A 275 -6.93 -18.78 -6.57
N GLY A 276 -6.05 -18.17 -5.73
CA GLY A 276 -6.40 -17.67 -4.41
C GLY A 276 -6.48 -18.74 -3.32
N LYS A 277 -5.96 -19.94 -3.56
CA LYS A 277 -5.81 -20.98 -2.54
C LYS A 277 -4.41 -20.94 -1.93
N GLY A 278 -4.29 -21.51 -0.73
CA GLY A 278 -2.96 -21.66 -0.13
C GLY A 278 -2.18 -22.76 -0.85
N LEU A 279 -1.02 -22.44 -1.42
CA LEU A 279 -0.14 -23.41 -2.07
C LEU A 279 0.68 -24.17 -1.04
N TYR A 280 1.38 -23.46 -0.16
CA TYR A 280 2.09 -24.05 0.97
C TYR A 280 2.29 -23.06 2.13
N SER A 281 2.53 -23.60 3.33
CA SER A 281 2.99 -22.84 4.49
C SER A 281 4.12 -23.59 5.17
N THR A 282 5.23 -22.91 5.44
CA THR A 282 6.35 -23.49 6.18
C THR A 282 6.10 -23.51 7.69
N ARG A 283 5.13 -22.76 8.18
CA ARG A 283 4.79 -22.56 9.61
C ARG A 283 5.96 -22.01 10.43
N MET A 284 6.93 -21.35 9.78
CA MET A 284 8.07 -20.74 10.48
C MET A 284 7.73 -19.39 11.11
N GLY A 285 6.54 -18.85 10.82
CA GLY A 285 6.08 -17.56 11.32
C GLY A 285 6.63 -16.39 10.54
N HIS A 286 6.38 -15.19 11.08
CA HIS A 286 6.80 -13.92 10.51
C HIS A 286 8.32 -13.79 10.42
N GLY A 287 8.80 -13.32 9.26
CA GLY A 287 10.19 -12.94 9.01
C GLY A 287 10.28 -11.47 8.54
N ASP A 288 11.48 -10.92 8.46
CA ASP A 288 11.66 -9.54 8.03
C ASP A 288 11.57 -9.39 6.51
N CYS A 289 12.26 -10.25 5.77
CA CYS A 289 12.40 -10.13 4.31
C CYS A 289 12.49 -11.50 3.64
N LEU A 290 11.85 -11.61 2.48
CA LEU A 290 12.04 -12.73 1.55
C LEU A 290 12.92 -12.26 0.38
N LEU A 291 14.09 -12.86 0.23
CA LEU A 291 14.94 -12.64 -0.93
C LEU A 291 14.74 -13.81 -1.92
N TYR A 292 13.98 -13.54 -2.97
CA TYR A 292 13.89 -14.42 -4.13
C TYR A 292 14.81 -13.88 -5.23
N THR A 293 16.07 -14.25 -5.17
CA THR A 293 17.03 -13.92 -6.21
C THR A 293 17.92 -15.12 -6.45
N SER A 294 18.20 -15.44 -7.71
CA SER A 294 19.35 -16.27 -8.05
C SER A 294 20.59 -15.64 -7.44
N PRO A 295 21.50 -16.41 -6.85
CA PRO A 295 22.73 -15.86 -6.30
C PRO A 295 23.43 -15.02 -7.36
N SER A 296 23.59 -13.74 -7.10
CA SER A 296 24.39 -12.87 -7.96
C SER A 296 25.83 -13.39 -7.97
N PRO A 297 26.52 -13.43 -9.12
CA PRO A 297 27.94 -13.74 -9.15
C PRO A 297 28.80 -12.81 -8.28
N ARG A 298 28.22 -11.70 -7.82
CA ARG A 298 28.85 -10.71 -6.93
C ARG A 298 28.52 -10.91 -5.46
N ASP A 299 27.56 -11.78 -5.13
CA ASP A 299 27.28 -12.07 -3.73
C ASP A 299 28.42 -12.90 -3.16
N PRO A 300 29.05 -12.48 -2.05
CA PRO A 300 30.04 -13.30 -1.38
C PRO A 300 29.36 -14.60 -0.96
N LYS A 301 30.08 -15.74 -1.11
CA LYS A 301 29.62 -17.13 -0.90
C LYS A 301 29.10 -17.43 0.53
N THR A 302 28.48 -16.50 1.20
CA THR A 302 28.09 -16.60 2.61
C THR A 302 26.60 -16.84 2.84
N SER A 303 25.77 -16.85 1.80
CA SER A 303 24.40 -17.34 1.94
C SER A 303 24.32 -18.80 1.48
N ARG A 304 24.49 -19.71 2.40
CA ARG A 304 24.04 -21.09 2.28
C ARG A 304 22.77 -21.27 3.09
#